data_935d08a255dc2d89aa6a6f85ffb957c9
#
_entry.id   935d08a255dc2d89aa6a6f85ffb957c9
#
_cell.length_a   1.000
_cell.length_b   1.000
_cell.length_c   1.000
_cell.angle_alpha   90.00
_cell.angle_beta   90.00
_cell.angle_gamma   90.00
#
_symmetry.space_group_name_H-M   'P 1'
#
loop_
_entity.id
_entity.type
_entity.pdbx_description
1 polymer ?
#
loop_
_entity_poly.entity_id
_entity_poly.type
_entity_poly.pdbx_seq_one_letter_code
_entity_poly.pdbx_strand_id
1 'polypeptide(L)'
;LPYRGVLKLTSAKYYIPSGRCVQAYVYKDGAPQHLPDSLAKVFHTADGRPVRDSGGITPDVSVPTDSLPNLLAYLASSNALMDYCADYRNHHASIASPDKFSLSDAEYTTFIQFLKAAKFTYDTQSKKALEVLRKIAAAEGYEAMTTDEFAALEKKLVHNEDYDFDYWRKPIKRLVEGQLMTCYYDQKGLA
;
A
#
# COMPACT_ATOMS: atom_id res chain seq x y z
N LEU A 1 -13.08 -27.56 18.39
CA LEU A 1 -12.69 -28.34 17.22
C LEU A 1 -11.57 -29.31 17.59
N PRO A 2 -11.41 -30.45 16.89
CA PRO A 2 -10.26 -31.32 17.07
C PRO A 2 -8.94 -30.56 16.92
N TYR A 3 -7.90 -31.04 17.56
CA TYR A 3 -6.54 -30.46 17.50
C TYR A 3 -6.44 -29.00 18.01
N ARG A 4 -7.30 -28.57 18.93
CA ARG A 4 -7.39 -27.18 19.43
C ARG A 4 -7.70 -26.15 18.36
N GLY A 5 -8.32 -26.57 17.25
CA GLY A 5 -8.75 -25.66 16.20
C GLY A 5 -9.81 -24.68 16.70
N VAL A 6 -9.73 -23.43 16.24
CA VAL A 6 -10.70 -22.37 16.54
C VAL A 6 -11.48 -22.04 15.27
N LEU A 7 -12.82 -22.02 15.36
CA LEU A 7 -13.69 -21.57 14.27
C LEU A 7 -14.24 -20.19 14.59
N LYS A 8 -13.98 -19.22 13.73
CA LYS A 8 -14.63 -17.92 13.76
C LYS A 8 -15.74 -17.90 12.69
N LEU A 9 -16.99 -17.80 13.14
CA LEU A 9 -18.14 -17.79 12.24
C LEU A 9 -18.94 -16.52 12.45
N THR A 10 -19.26 -15.81 11.35
CA THR A 10 -20.21 -14.69 11.37
C THR A 10 -21.62 -15.24 11.19
N SER A 11 -22.48 -15.09 12.20
CA SER A 11 -23.84 -15.65 12.22
C SER A 11 -24.95 -14.60 12.17
N ALA A 12 -24.62 -13.31 12.20
CA ALA A 12 -25.61 -12.23 12.24
C ALA A 12 -25.19 -11.01 11.41
N LYS A 13 -26.19 -10.19 11.06
CA LYS A 13 -25.99 -8.89 10.41
C LYS A 13 -26.27 -7.77 11.40
N TYR A 14 -25.51 -6.68 11.29
CA TYR A 14 -25.71 -5.48 12.07
C TYR A 14 -26.61 -4.49 11.33
N TYR A 15 -27.62 -4.01 12.03
CA TYR A 15 -28.52 -2.96 11.55
C TYR A 15 -28.43 -1.76 12.48
N ILE A 16 -28.32 -0.58 11.90
CA ILE A 16 -28.40 0.68 12.65
C ILE A 16 -29.85 1.06 12.92
N PRO A 17 -30.17 2.03 13.80
CA PRO A 17 -31.54 2.39 14.16
C PRO A 17 -32.46 2.72 12.98
N SER A 18 -31.93 3.22 11.87
CA SER A 18 -32.69 3.47 10.64
C SER A 18 -33.07 2.18 9.87
N GLY A 19 -32.64 1.00 10.34
CA GLY A 19 -32.84 -0.27 9.65
C GLY A 19 -31.80 -0.56 8.54
N ARG A 20 -30.82 0.32 8.31
CA ARG A 20 -29.76 0.12 7.32
C ARG A 20 -28.76 -0.92 7.81
N CYS A 21 -28.39 -1.86 6.94
CA CYS A 21 -27.28 -2.79 7.18
C CYS A 21 -25.95 -2.14 6.73
N VAL A 22 -24.93 -2.16 7.60
CA VAL A 22 -23.61 -1.61 7.30
C VAL A 22 -22.66 -2.64 6.65
N GLN A 23 -23.12 -3.84 6.38
CA GLN A 23 -22.32 -4.88 5.77
C GLN A 23 -22.07 -4.61 4.28
N ALA A 24 -20.80 -4.71 3.86
CA ALA A 24 -20.40 -4.43 2.48
C ALA A 24 -20.76 -5.56 1.49
N TYR A 25 -20.88 -6.80 1.98
CA TYR A 25 -21.05 -7.98 1.13
C TYR A 25 -22.35 -8.72 1.46
N VAL A 26 -22.96 -9.28 0.44
CA VAL A 26 -24.01 -10.30 0.57
C VAL A 26 -23.40 -11.64 0.20
N TYR A 27 -23.66 -12.66 0.98
CA TYR A 27 -23.17 -14.02 0.69
C TYR A 27 -24.21 -14.77 -0.12
N LYS A 28 -23.81 -15.29 -1.27
CA LYS A 28 -24.59 -16.20 -2.10
C LYS A 28 -23.75 -17.42 -2.42
N ASP A 29 -24.27 -18.61 -2.15
CA ASP A 29 -23.59 -19.90 -2.36
C ASP A 29 -22.21 -19.96 -1.69
N GLY A 30 -22.08 -19.36 -0.50
CA GLY A 30 -20.84 -19.32 0.27
C GLY A 30 -19.80 -18.28 -0.20
N ALA A 31 -20.05 -17.58 -1.31
CA ALA A 31 -19.15 -16.55 -1.83
C ALA A 31 -19.65 -15.12 -1.52
N PRO A 32 -18.75 -14.19 -1.11
CA PRO A 32 -19.11 -12.80 -0.94
C PRO A 32 -19.35 -12.12 -2.29
N GLN A 33 -20.46 -11.42 -2.40
CA GLN A 33 -20.85 -10.67 -3.58
C GLN A 33 -21.20 -9.23 -3.21
N HIS A 34 -20.87 -8.28 -4.08
CA HIS A 34 -21.40 -6.93 -3.98
C HIS A 34 -22.81 -6.89 -4.56
N LEU A 35 -23.73 -6.29 -3.81
CA LEU A 35 -25.06 -6.03 -4.34
C LEU A 35 -24.97 -4.88 -5.35
N PRO A 36 -25.54 -5.02 -6.56
CA PRO A 36 -25.59 -3.91 -7.51
C PRO A 36 -26.34 -2.70 -6.92
N ASP A 37 -25.87 -1.50 -7.22
CA ASP A 37 -26.46 -0.25 -6.72
C ASP A 37 -27.96 -0.10 -7.05
N SER A 38 -28.39 -0.72 -8.14
CA SER A 38 -29.79 -0.76 -8.57
C SER A 38 -30.72 -1.53 -7.61
N LEU A 39 -30.16 -2.45 -6.82
CA LEU A 39 -30.89 -3.23 -5.82
C LEU A 39 -30.73 -2.69 -4.39
N ALA A 40 -29.92 -1.64 -4.21
CA ALA A 40 -29.68 -1.03 -2.91
C ALA A 40 -30.92 -0.26 -2.44
N LYS A 41 -31.33 -0.51 -1.20
CA LYS A 41 -32.40 0.25 -0.55
C LYS A 41 -31.90 1.59 -0.07
N VAL A 42 -32.73 2.61 -0.19
CA VAL A 42 -32.42 3.96 0.31
C VAL A 42 -32.97 4.08 1.74
N PHE A 43 -32.13 4.56 2.63
CA PHE A 43 -32.44 4.91 4.01
C PHE A 43 -32.13 6.38 4.24
N HIS A 44 -32.52 6.95 5.38
CA HIS A 44 -32.22 8.33 5.73
C HIS A 44 -31.52 8.39 7.08
N THR A 45 -30.55 9.28 7.20
CA THR A 45 -29.93 9.62 8.49
C THR A 45 -30.92 10.38 9.37
N ALA A 46 -30.58 10.62 10.64
CA ALA A 46 -31.39 11.45 11.54
C ALA A 46 -31.65 12.85 10.97
N ASP A 47 -30.66 13.39 10.22
CA ASP A 47 -30.74 14.71 9.57
C ASP A 47 -31.41 14.66 8.18
N GLY A 48 -32.05 13.55 7.82
CA GLY A 48 -32.78 13.40 6.57
C GLY A 48 -31.93 13.13 5.32
N ARG A 49 -30.58 12.96 5.44
CA ARG A 49 -29.72 12.69 4.30
C ARG A 49 -29.96 11.28 3.75
N PRO A 50 -30.16 11.10 2.44
CA PRO A 50 -30.32 9.78 1.84
C PRO A 50 -29.00 8.99 1.86
N VAL A 51 -29.06 7.73 2.28
CA VAL A 51 -27.94 6.79 2.31
C VAL A 51 -28.39 5.42 1.81
N ARG A 52 -27.49 4.62 1.25
CA ARG A 52 -27.80 3.29 0.71
C ARG A 52 -27.27 2.18 1.60
N ASP A 53 -27.87 0.99 1.55
CA ASP A 53 -27.53 -0.14 2.39
C ASP A 53 -26.55 -1.14 1.76
N SER A 54 -26.27 -1.11 0.50
CA SER A 54 -25.32 -2.02 -0.13
C SER A 54 -23.96 -1.38 -0.32
N GLY A 55 -22.90 -2.20 -0.19
CA GLY A 55 -21.52 -1.73 -0.36
C GLY A 55 -20.87 -1.12 0.89
N GLY A 56 -21.46 -1.33 2.07
CA GLY A 56 -20.93 -0.79 3.33
C GLY A 56 -21.28 0.68 3.56
N ILE A 57 -20.37 1.41 4.20
CA ILE A 57 -20.48 2.85 4.40
C ILE A 57 -19.70 3.54 3.29
N THR A 58 -20.38 4.22 2.39
CA THR A 58 -19.75 5.01 1.34
C THR A 58 -19.26 6.33 1.92
N PRO A 59 -17.98 6.68 1.79
CA PRO A 59 -17.47 7.96 2.25
C PRO A 59 -18.00 9.11 1.40
N ASP A 60 -18.20 10.28 2.01
CA ASP A 60 -18.68 11.48 1.32
C ASP A 60 -17.60 12.13 0.47
N VAL A 61 -16.36 12.00 0.92
CA VAL A 61 -15.18 12.53 0.22
C VAL A 61 -14.27 11.37 -0.13
N SER A 62 -14.09 11.15 -1.42
CA SER A 62 -13.10 10.19 -1.93
C SER A 62 -11.77 10.91 -2.10
N VAL A 63 -10.79 10.51 -1.32
CA VAL A 63 -9.41 10.99 -1.50
C VAL A 63 -8.75 10.05 -2.51
N PRO A 64 -8.29 10.56 -3.66
CA PRO A 64 -7.56 9.74 -4.61
C PRO A 64 -6.30 9.21 -3.92
N THR A 65 -6.14 7.91 -3.95
CA THR A 65 -4.92 7.27 -3.48
C THR A 65 -3.89 7.40 -4.59
N ASP A 66 -2.83 8.14 -4.36
CA ASP A 66 -1.70 8.16 -5.27
C ASP A 66 -1.18 6.73 -5.45
N SER A 67 -0.96 6.34 -6.70
CA SER A 67 -0.33 5.05 -6.99
C SER A 67 1.12 5.12 -6.52
N LEU A 68 1.36 4.62 -5.31
CA LEU A 68 2.71 4.55 -4.75
C LEU A 68 3.52 3.50 -5.50
N PRO A 69 4.80 3.79 -5.81
CA PRO A 69 5.66 2.82 -6.47
C PRO A 69 5.91 1.61 -5.56
N ASN A 70 6.17 0.47 -6.19
CA ASN A 70 6.55 -0.75 -5.46
C ASN A 70 7.71 -0.53 -4.49
N LEU A 71 8.65 0.33 -4.84
CA LEU A 71 9.76 0.74 -3.99
C LEU A 71 9.32 1.07 -2.56
N LEU A 72 8.26 1.88 -2.40
CA LEU A 72 7.79 2.27 -1.06
C LEU A 72 7.16 1.10 -0.31
N ALA A 73 6.42 0.23 -1.01
CA ALA A 73 5.83 -0.96 -0.40
C ALA A 73 6.92 -1.94 0.07
N TYR A 74 7.93 -2.17 -0.77
CA TYR A 74 9.09 -2.99 -0.42
C TYR A 74 9.88 -2.39 0.74
N LEU A 75 10.11 -1.08 0.72
CA LEU A 75 10.83 -0.38 1.77
C LEU A 75 10.08 -0.45 3.10
N ALA A 76 8.77 -0.20 3.10
CA ALA A 76 7.92 -0.26 4.29
C ALA A 76 7.85 -1.67 4.91
N SER A 77 7.95 -2.72 4.08
CA SER A 77 7.93 -4.11 4.53
C SER A 77 9.32 -4.68 4.81
N SER A 78 10.39 -3.94 4.52
CA SER A 78 11.76 -4.41 4.69
C SER A 78 12.27 -4.19 6.12
N ASN A 79 13.15 -5.09 6.59
CA ASN A 79 13.87 -4.88 7.84
C ASN A 79 14.83 -3.68 7.74
N ALA A 80 15.32 -3.34 6.54
CA ALA A 80 16.29 -2.27 6.35
C ALA A 80 15.79 -0.91 6.86
N LEU A 81 14.51 -0.60 6.71
CA LEU A 81 13.91 0.62 7.26
C LEU A 81 13.94 0.62 8.80
N MET A 82 13.58 -0.51 9.40
CA MET A 82 13.60 -0.66 10.88
C MET A 82 15.01 -0.62 11.43
N ASP A 83 15.95 -1.30 10.78
CA ASP A 83 17.35 -1.35 11.17
C ASP A 83 17.99 0.05 11.10
N TYR A 84 17.69 0.82 10.04
CA TYR A 84 18.09 2.23 9.95
C TYR A 84 17.52 3.08 11.08
N CYS A 85 16.24 2.92 11.39
CA CYS A 85 15.61 3.68 12.48
C CYS A 85 16.21 3.33 13.85
N ALA A 86 16.57 2.07 14.07
CA ALA A 86 17.26 1.64 15.27
C ALA A 86 18.68 2.23 15.35
N ASP A 87 19.43 2.19 14.26
CA ASP A 87 20.76 2.80 14.18
C ASP A 87 20.71 4.32 14.38
N TYR A 88 19.77 4.99 13.72
CA TYR A 88 19.52 6.43 13.88
C TYR A 88 19.25 6.79 15.34
N ARG A 89 18.39 6.01 16.02
CA ARG A 89 18.08 6.23 17.45
C ARG A 89 19.27 6.02 18.36
N ASN A 90 20.17 5.11 18.04
CA ASN A 90 21.41 4.90 18.82
C ASN A 90 22.36 6.11 18.76
N HIS A 91 22.32 6.86 17.66
CA HIS A 91 23.17 8.04 17.45
C HIS A 91 22.48 9.37 17.82
N HIS A 92 21.13 9.37 17.95
CA HIS A 92 20.34 10.56 18.25
C HIS A 92 19.42 10.27 19.45
N ALA A 93 19.75 10.80 20.61
CA ALA A 93 18.97 10.59 21.85
C ALA A 93 17.54 11.15 21.77
N SER A 94 17.32 12.18 20.96
CA SER A 94 16.02 12.83 20.76
C SER A 94 15.95 13.44 19.36
N ILE A 95 14.72 13.63 18.87
CA ILE A 95 14.44 14.35 17.62
C ILE A 95 13.51 15.55 17.92
N ALA A 96 13.35 16.45 16.96
CA ALA A 96 12.39 17.55 17.07
C ALA A 96 10.96 17.01 17.20
N SER A 97 10.05 17.84 17.74
CA SER A 97 8.63 17.49 17.84
C SER A 97 8.03 17.12 16.48
N PRO A 98 6.98 16.26 16.45
CA PRO A 98 6.42 15.74 15.20
C PRO A 98 6.02 16.80 14.17
N ASP A 99 5.57 17.98 14.64
CA ASP A 99 5.22 19.13 13.83
C ASP A 99 6.42 19.85 13.19
N LYS A 100 7.64 19.61 13.68
CA LYS A 100 8.87 20.30 13.26
C LYS A 100 9.94 19.37 12.72
N PHE A 101 9.76 18.06 12.92
CA PHE A 101 10.74 17.08 12.45
C PHE A 101 10.70 16.96 10.93
N SER A 102 11.83 17.10 10.31
CA SER A 102 12.04 16.82 8.88
C SER A 102 13.43 16.27 8.67
N LEU A 103 13.52 15.21 7.89
CA LEU A 103 14.77 14.58 7.52
C LEU A 103 15.55 15.51 6.58
N SER A 104 16.76 15.90 6.93
CA SER A 104 17.63 16.71 6.08
C SER A 104 18.06 15.93 4.82
N ASP A 105 18.60 16.63 3.83
CA ASP A 105 19.11 15.97 2.62
C ASP A 105 20.40 15.16 2.90
N ALA A 106 21.19 15.57 3.88
CA ALA A 106 22.36 14.83 4.32
C ALA A 106 21.96 13.50 4.98
N GLU A 107 20.98 13.52 5.88
CA GLU A 107 20.43 12.31 6.51
C GLU A 107 19.75 11.39 5.49
N TYR A 108 19.04 11.95 4.51
CA TYR A 108 18.50 11.18 3.40
C TYR A 108 19.62 10.46 2.62
N THR A 109 20.69 11.15 2.31
CA THR A 109 21.85 10.55 1.62
C THR A 109 22.45 9.41 2.45
N THR A 110 22.59 9.60 3.76
CA THR A 110 23.03 8.57 4.69
C THR A 110 22.10 7.36 4.68
N PHE A 111 20.78 7.59 4.67
CA PHE A 111 19.78 6.54 4.55
C PHE A 111 19.94 5.72 3.26
N ILE A 112 20.13 6.38 2.11
CA ILE A 112 20.33 5.69 0.82
C ILE A 112 21.64 4.87 0.84
N GLN A 113 22.72 5.39 1.44
CA GLN A 113 23.96 4.63 1.61
C GLN A 113 23.75 3.40 2.48
N PHE A 114 22.97 3.53 3.55
CA PHE A 114 22.59 2.41 4.40
C PHE A 114 21.81 1.34 3.63
N LEU A 115 20.82 1.71 2.81
CA LEU A 115 20.08 0.78 1.98
C LEU A 115 20.98 0.02 1.00
N LYS A 116 21.91 0.71 0.37
CA LYS A 116 22.90 0.10 -0.54
C LYS A 116 23.81 -0.89 0.20
N ALA A 117 24.27 -0.54 1.39
CA ALA A 117 25.08 -1.43 2.24
C ALA A 117 24.29 -2.66 2.69
N ALA A 118 23.00 -2.50 2.99
CA ALA A 118 22.06 -3.58 3.31
C ALA A 118 21.63 -4.42 2.09
N LYS A 119 22.11 -4.07 0.89
CA LYS A 119 21.74 -4.72 -0.38
C LYS A 119 20.22 -4.76 -0.60
N PHE A 120 19.56 -3.66 -0.25
CA PHE A 120 18.11 -3.53 -0.48
C PHE A 120 17.83 -3.57 -1.97
N THR A 121 16.88 -4.40 -2.38
CA THR A 121 16.41 -4.54 -3.77
C THR A 121 14.89 -4.63 -3.81
N TYR A 122 14.31 -4.27 -4.93
CA TYR A 122 12.87 -4.38 -5.17
C TYR A 122 12.56 -4.62 -6.65
N ASP A 123 11.40 -5.20 -6.93
CA ASP A 123 10.92 -5.42 -8.29
C ASP A 123 10.08 -4.25 -8.77
N THR A 124 10.30 -3.83 -10.02
CA THR A 124 9.44 -2.83 -10.64
C THR A 124 8.18 -3.47 -11.24
N GLN A 125 7.06 -2.76 -11.21
CA GLN A 125 5.80 -3.19 -11.84
C GLN A 125 5.97 -3.36 -13.36
N SER A 126 6.74 -2.48 -13.99
CA SER A 126 7.02 -2.51 -15.43
C SER A 126 7.72 -3.80 -15.85
N LYS A 127 8.70 -4.27 -15.07
CA LYS A 127 9.38 -5.55 -15.34
C LYS A 127 8.40 -6.72 -15.27
N LYS A 128 7.58 -6.76 -14.21
CA LYS A 128 6.55 -7.81 -14.05
C LYS A 128 5.52 -7.78 -15.18
N ALA A 129 5.06 -6.60 -15.58
CA ALA A 129 4.13 -6.43 -16.69
C ALA A 129 4.74 -6.90 -18.01
N LEU A 130 6.03 -6.60 -18.26
CA LEU A 130 6.75 -7.05 -19.44
C LEU A 130 6.87 -8.57 -19.51
N GLU A 131 7.19 -9.21 -18.39
CA GLU A 131 7.26 -10.68 -18.31
C GLU A 131 5.91 -11.34 -18.59
N VAL A 132 4.82 -10.77 -18.07
CA VAL A 132 3.46 -11.25 -18.34
C VAL A 132 3.11 -11.06 -19.83
N LEU A 133 3.39 -9.88 -20.39
CA LEU A 133 3.14 -9.60 -21.80
C LEU A 133 3.91 -10.55 -22.73
N ARG A 134 5.18 -10.82 -22.42
CA ARG A 134 5.98 -11.81 -23.16
C ARG A 134 5.34 -13.20 -23.17
N LYS A 135 4.86 -13.65 -22.00
CA LYS A 135 4.16 -14.95 -21.90
C LYS A 135 2.88 -15.00 -22.73
N ILE A 136 2.11 -13.90 -22.74
CA ILE A 136 0.89 -13.78 -23.53
C ILE A 136 1.25 -13.81 -25.04
N ALA A 137 2.21 -13.00 -25.48
CA ALA A 137 2.66 -12.96 -26.86
C ALA A 137 3.16 -14.32 -27.36
N ALA A 138 3.89 -15.06 -26.53
CA ALA A 138 4.32 -16.42 -26.86
C ALA A 138 3.14 -17.38 -27.00
N ALA A 139 2.15 -17.32 -26.12
CA ALA A 139 0.94 -18.14 -26.19
C ALA A 139 0.08 -17.83 -27.43
N GLU A 140 0.11 -16.58 -27.91
CA GLU A 140 -0.59 -16.14 -29.12
C GLU A 140 0.22 -16.38 -30.41
N GLY A 141 1.47 -16.89 -30.31
CA GLY A 141 2.33 -17.18 -31.46
C GLY A 141 3.13 -15.98 -32.00
N TYR A 142 3.19 -14.87 -31.27
CA TYR A 142 3.93 -13.65 -31.68
C TYR A 142 5.38 -13.61 -31.18
N GLU A 143 5.87 -14.61 -30.50
CA GLU A 143 7.19 -14.61 -29.86
C GLU A 143 8.32 -14.27 -30.83
N ALA A 144 8.35 -14.94 -32.02
CA ALA A 144 9.39 -14.72 -33.02
C ALA A 144 9.37 -13.31 -33.63
N MET A 145 8.20 -12.66 -33.65
CA MET A 145 8.01 -11.33 -34.25
C MET A 145 8.30 -10.20 -33.27
N THR A 146 8.37 -10.48 -31.97
CA THR A 146 8.45 -9.46 -30.91
C THR A 146 9.69 -9.58 -30.03
N THR A 147 10.60 -10.52 -30.35
CA THR A 147 11.80 -10.80 -29.56
C THR A 147 12.69 -9.57 -29.41
N ASP A 148 12.97 -8.88 -30.50
CA ASP A 148 13.87 -7.71 -30.51
C ASP A 148 13.26 -6.52 -29.77
N GLU A 149 11.96 -6.30 -29.91
CA GLU A 149 11.22 -5.24 -29.23
C GLU A 149 11.17 -5.47 -27.72
N PHE A 150 10.92 -6.73 -27.30
CA PHE A 150 10.98 -7.10 -25.91
C PHE A 150 12.38 -6.89 -25.32
N ALA A 151 13.42 -7.31 -26.02
CA ALA A 151 14.82 -7.12 -25.59
C ALA A 151 15.19 -5.63 -25.49
N ALA A 152 14.76 -4.83 -26.47
CA ALA A 152 14.98 -3.39 -26.46
C ALA A 152 14.24 -2.70 -25.30
N LEU A 153 13.00 -3.12 -25.02
CA LEU A 153 12.20 -2.58 -23.92
C LEU A 153 12.77 -3.01 -22.56
N GLU A 154 13.16 -4.27 -22.43
CA GLU A 154 13.80 -4.79 -21.23
C GLU A 154 15.08 -4.00 -20.89
N LYS A 155 15.91 -3.72 -21.89
CA LYS A 155 17.12 -2.89 -21.71
C LYS A 155 16.80 -1.46 -21.28
N LYS A 156 15.69 -0.87 -21.76
CA LYS A 156 15.25 0.49 -21.35
C LYS A 156 14.61 0.52 -19.97
N LEU A 157 14.00 -0.58 -19.55
CA LEU A 157 13.36 -0.73 -18.25
C LEU A 157 14.32 -1.29 -17.18
N VAL A 158 15.64 -1.32 -17.48
CA VAL A 158 16.65 -1.64 -16.48
C VAL A 158 16.50 -0.68 -15.31
N HIS A 159 16.28 -1.27 -14.17
CA HIS A 159 16.13 -0.58 -12.91
C HIS A 159 17.41 0.20 -12.55
N ASN A 160 17.26 1.49 -12.33
CA ASN A 160 18.30 2.38 -11.84
C ASN A 160 17.93 2.87 -10.44
N GLU A 161 18.45 2.22 -9.42
CA GLU A 161 18.16 2.53 -8.02
C GLU A 161 18.46 4.00 -7.68
N ASP A 162 19.55 4.57 -8.20
CA ASP A 162 19.92 5.96 -7.92
C ASP A 162 18.91 6.94 -8.48
N TYR A 163 18.45 6.69 -9.71
CA TYR A 163 17.39 7.49 -10.32
C TYR A 163 16.07 7.36 -9.54
N ASP A 164 15.70 6.15 -9.14
CA ASP A 164 14.45 5.92 -8.45
C ASP A 164 14.46 6.53 -7.03
N PHE A 165 15.56 6.44 -6.31
CA PHE A 165 15.73 7.09 -5.02
C PHE A 165 15.68 8.61 -5.12
N ASP A 166 16.20 9.20 -6.19
CA ASP A 166 16.10 10.64 -6.41
C ASP A 166 14.70 11.07 -6.84
N TYR A 167 14.10 10.36 -7.80
CA TYR A 167 12.76 10.65 -8.31
C TYR A 167 11.69 10.54 -7.21
N TRP A 168 11.79 9.52 -6.36
CA TRP A 168 10.85 9.26 -5.26
C TRP A 168 11.33 9.80 -3.91
N ARG A 169 12.29 10.73 -3.89
CA ARG A 169 12.87 11.31 -2.68
C ARG A 169 11.82 11.79 -1.67
N LYS A 170 10.85 12.57 -2.12
CA LYS A 170 9.82 13.14 -1.22
C LYS A 170 8.98 12.06 -0.51
N PRO A 171 8.35 11.11 -1.20
CA PRO A 171 7.60 10.05 -0.53
C PRO A 171 8.48 9.11 0.29
N ILE A 172 9.72 8.85 -0.09
CA ILE A 172 10.67 8.07 0.72
C ILE A 172 11.00 8.82 2.02
N LYS A 173 11.34 10.13 1.95
CA LYS A 173 11.56 10.94 3.16
C LYS A 173 10.38 10.88 4.11
N ARG A 174 9.16 11.03 3.62
CA ARG A 174 7.93 10.93 4.44
C ARG A 174 7.79 9.57 5.12
N LEU A 175 8.11 8.49 4.40
CA LEU A 175 8.06 7.15 4.97
C LEU A 175 9.08 6.99 6.11
N VAL A 176 10.32 7.45 5.91
CA VAL A 176 11.39 7.40 6.92
C VAL A 176 11.06 8.29 8.11
N GLU A 177 10.58 9.51 7.87
CA GLU A 177 10.15 10.45 8.90
C GLU A 177 9.03 9.84 9.77
N GLY A 178 8.00 9.27 9.14
CA GLY A 178 6.91 8.59 9.85
C GLY A 178 7.41 7.43 10.71
N GLN A 179 8.33 6.63 10.19
CA GLN A 179 8.90 5.52 10.95
C GLN A 179 9.78 5.99 12.11
N LEU A 180 10.61 7.03 11.91
CA LEU A 180 11.39 7.65 12.97
C LEU A 180 10.49 8.26 14.06
N MET A 181 9.47 9.00 13.67
CA MET A 181 8.49 9.53 14.63
C MET A 181 7.84 8.42 15.46
N THR A 182 7.48 7.32 14.83
CA THR A 182 6.95 6.14 15.55
C THR A 182 7.96 5.58 16.56
N CYS A 183 9.25 5.54 16.21
CA CYS A 183 10.31 5.06 17.11
C CYS A 183 10.55 5.95 18.33
N TYR A 184 10.27 7.26 18.24
CA TYR A 184 10.49 8.22 19.34
C TYR A 184 9.23 8.57 20.11
N TYR A 185 8.08 8.67 19.45
CA TYR A 185 6.83 9.19 20.00
C TYR A 185 5.67 8.18 19.98
N ASP A 186 5.93 6.93 19.57
CA ASP A 186 4.91 5.91 19.34
C ASP A 186 3.85 6.38 18.31
N GLN A 187 2.66 5.79 18.35
CA GLN A 187 1.57 6.18 17.44
C GLN A 187 1.04 7.61 17.66
N LYS A 188 1.31 8.20 18.82
CA LYS A 188 0.91 9.59 19.14
C LYS A 188 1.67 10.63 18.30
N GLY A 189 2.82 10.26 17.75
CA GLY A 189 3.60 11.13 16.89
C GLY A 189 3.07 11.24 15.45
N LEU A 190 2.07 10.43 15.08
CA LEU A 190 1.48 10.37 13.74
C LEU A 190 0.09 11.03 13.66
N ALA A 191 -0.45 11.52 14.78
CA ALA A 191 -1.79 12.11 14.88
C ALA A 191 -1.83 13.60 14.49
#